data_7f7c82ed2aa05c9ccdca025c97680e02
#
_entry.id   7f7c82ed2aa05c9ccdca025c97680e02
#
_cell.length_a   1.000
_cell.length_b   1.000
_cell.length_c   1.000
_cell.angle_alpha   90.00
_cell.angle_beta   90.00
_cell.angle_gamma   90.00
#
_symmetry.space_group_name_H-M   'P 1'
#
loop_
_entity.id
_entity.type
_entity.pdbx_description
1 polymer ?
#
loop_
_entity_poly.entity_id
_entity_poly.type
_entity_poly.pdbx_seq_one_letter_code
_entity_poly.pdbx_strand_id
1 'polypeptide(L)'
;EIAEGLLDGKYDIGFCSELLKSDEIEYYPIRDSYIAVVVPKGHPLENRERISLKETAGYPQIMFSKTSGFRTLQEQIFAEEGIKVKPVCAAEEIEVITGLVENGFGISVLPYMDIVRLHNVVTIPVKTSGWNSKFYIARRKYGIRSEQEEAFFQYWKKKHH
;
A
#
# COMPACT_ATOMS: atom_id res chain seq x y z
N GLU A 1 7.42 10.11 -13.20
CA GLU A 1 8.60 10.46 -12.38
C GLU A 1 9.58 9.27 -12.23
N ILE A 2 9.18 8.11 -11.62
CA ILE A 2 10.09 6.94 -11.49
C ILE A 2 10.49 6.38 -12.85
N ALA A 3 9.55 6.20 -13.75
CA ALA A 3 9.83 5.64 -15.07
C ALA A 3 10.63 6.56 -15.98
N GLU A 4 10.37 7.85 -15.96
CA GLU A 4 11.17 8.84 -16.64
C GLU A 4 12.61 8.79 -16.11
N GLY A 5 12.79 8.76 -14.78
CA GLY A 5 14.11 8.65 -14.18
C GLY A 5 14.83 7.34 -14.50
N LEU A 6 14.11 6.23 -14.73
CA LEU A 6 14.69 4.98 -15.21
C LEU A 6 15.11 5.10 -16.68
N LEU A 7 14.26 5.68 -17.53
CA LEU A 7 14.54 5.86 -18.97
C LEU A 7 15.71 6.82 -19.19
N ASP A 8 15.75 7.90 -18.44
CA ASP A 8 16.83 8.91 -18.50
C ASP A 8 18.13 8.44 -17.82
N GLY A 9 18.12 7.26 -17.20
CA GLY A 9 19.31 6.73 -16.51
C GLY A 9 19.65 7.44 -15.21
N LYS A 10 18.70 8.20 -14.64
CA LYS A 10 18.84 8.83 -13.33
C LYS A 10 18.73 7.80 -12.19
N TYR A 11 17.95 6.72 -12.42
CA TYR A 11 17.80 5.61 -11.52
C TYR A 11 18.10 4.31 -12.24
N ASP A 12 18.73 3.37 -11.56
CA ASP A 12 18.95 2.00 -12.05
C ASP A 12 17.74 1.11 -11.72
N ILE A 13 17.14 1.33 -10.55
CA ILE A 13 16.01 0.56 -10.03
C ILE A 13 14.94 1.50 -9.51
N GLY A 14 13.68 1.17 -9.73
CA GLY A 14 12.53 1.87 -9.18
C GLY A 14 11.56 0.92 -8.48
N PHE A 15 10.86 1.40 -7.46
CA PHE A 15 9.74 0.72 -6.84
C PHE A 15 8.46 1.46 -7.18
N CYS A 16 7.48 0.78 -7.75
CA CYS A 16 6.24 1.41 -8.20
C CYS A 16 5.03 0.50 -8.01
N SER A 17 3.85 1.12 -7.92
CA SER A 17 2.55 0.44 -7.86
C SER A 17 1.82 0.43 -9.20
N GLU A 18 2.28 1.22 -10.16
CA GLU A 18 1.68 1.32 -11.49
C GLU A 18 2.67 0.85 -12.55
N LEU A 19 2.14 0.13 -13.54
CA LEU A 19 2.89 -0.26 -14.72
C LEU A 19 2.76 0.85 -15.76
N LEU A 20 3.87 1.50 -16.08
CA LEU A 20 3.93 2.33 -17.27
C LEU A 20 4.01 1.44 -18.49
N LYS A 21 3.21 1.73 -19.50
CA LYS A 21 3.26 1.04 -20.79
C LYS A 21 4.49 1.52 -21.54
N SER A 22 5.63 0.91 -21.27
CA SER A 22 6.87 1.12 -22.01
C SER A 22 7.53 -0.22 -22.25
N ASP A 23 7.90 -0.48 -23.50
CA ASP A 23 8.63 -1.69 -23.89
C ASP A 23 10.09 -1.67 -23.41
N GLU A 24 10.55 -0.52 -22.90
CA GLU A 24 11.92 -0.32 -22.41
C GLU A 24 12.08 -0.58 -20.91
N ILE A 25 10.98 -0.80 -20.19
CA ILE A 25 10.99 -1.10 -18.76
C ILE A 25 10.48 -2.51 -18.52
N GLU A 26 11.22 -3.27 -17.74
CA GLU A 26 10.76 -4.56 -17.22
C GLU A 26 10.34 -4.45 -15.76
N TYR A 27 9.27 -5.17 -15.42
CA TYR A 27 8.63 -5.14 -14.12
C TYR A 27 8.67 -6.51 -13.46
N TYR A 28 9.06 -6.54 -12.21
CA TYR A 28 9.10 -7.75 -11.40
C TYR A 28 8.13 -7.57 -10.21
N PRO A 29 7.09 -8.40 -10.10
CA PRO A 29 6.16 -8.30 -8.98
C PRO A 29 6.87 -8.66 -7.67
N ILE A 30 6.76 -7.77 -6.67
CA ILE A 30 7.32 -8.00 -5.34
C ILE A 30 6.34 -8.79 -4.49
N ARG A 31 5.12 -8.30 -4.45
CA ARG A 31 4.04 -8.84 -3.64
C ARG A 31 2.70 -8.29 -4.12
N ASP A 32 1.67 -9.12 -4.04
CA ASP A 32 0.30 -8.62 -4.11
C ASP A 32 -0.02 -7.94 -2.78
N SER A 33 -0.33 -6.66 -2.84
CA SER A 33 -0.88 -5.92 -1.70
C SER A 33 -2.39 -5.84 -1.87
N TYR A 34 -3.11 -5.96 -0.78
CA TYR A 34 -4.56 -5.78 -0.73
C TYR A 34 -4.89 -4.62 0.21
N ILE A 35 -6.06 -4.05 0.01
CA ILE A 35 -6.58 -3.04 0.92
C ILE A 35 -7.18 -3.75 2.14
N ALA A 36 -6.80 -3.30 3.31
CA ALA A 36 -7.31 -3.81 4.58
C ALA A 36 -7.91 -2.70 5.41
N VAL A 37 -8.94 -3.05 6.16
CA VAL A 37 -9.39 -2.29 7.32
C VAL A 37 -8.58 -2.75 8.51
N VAL A 38 -7.95 -1.82 9.21
CA VAL A 38 -7.20 -2.08 10.44
C VAL A 38 -8.04 -1.59 11.61
N VAL A 39 -8.32 -2.49 12.54
CA VAL A 39 -9.13 -2.23 13.74
C VAL A 39 -8.39 -2.66 14.99
N PRO A 40 -8.64 -2.04 16.17
CA PRO A 40 -8.07 -2.52 17.42
C PRO A 40 -8.66 -3.90 17.78
N LYS A 41 -7.96 -4.67 18.59
CA LYS A 41 -8.52 -5.90 19.16
C LYS A 41 -9.75 -5.59 20.03
N GLY A 42 -10.73 -6.46 19.99
CA GLY A 42 -12.02 -6.26 20.67
C GLY A 42 -12.99 -5.35 19.90
N HIS A 43 -12.61 -4.89 18.69
CA HIS A 43 -13.51 -4.08 17.88
C HIS A 43 -14.68 -4.91 17.32
N PRO A 44 -15.92 -4.36 17.20
CA PRO A 44 -17.07 -5.08 16.67
C PRO A 44 -16.88 -5.73 15.29
N LEU A 45 -15.95 -5.23 14.50
CA LEU A 45 -15.64 -5.73 13.16
C LEU A 45 -14.56 -6.82 13.13
N GLU A 46 -13.86 -7.10 14.23
CA GLU A 46 -12.64 -7.94 14.24
C GLU A 46 -12.83 -9.37 13.71
N ASN A 47 -14.05 -9.92 13.87
CA ASN A 47 -14.34 -11.30 13.46
C ASN A 47 -14.79 -11.43 11.99
N ARG A 48 -14.69 -10.38 11.20
CA ARG A 48 -14.99 -10.40 9.77
C ARG A 48 -13.84 -11.04 8.98
N GLU A 49 -14.13 -12.04 8.17
CA GLU A 49 -13.14 -12.57 7.22
C GLU A 49 -12.83 -11.59 6.08
N ARG A 50 -13.87 -10.87 5.64
CA ARG A 50 -13.80 -9.80 4.65
C ARG A 50 -14.86 -8.76 4.96
N ILE A 51 -14.59 -7.50 4.63
CA ILE A 51 -15.46 -6.37 4.96
C ILE A 51 -15.77 -5.50 3.74
N SER A 52 -16.99 -4.99 3.65
CA SER A 52 -17.33 -3.89 2.74
C SER A 52 -16.93 -2.56 3.38
N LEU A 53 -16.44 -1.62 2.59
CA LEU A 53 -16.12 -0.28 3.09
C LEU A 53 -17.32 0.45 3.69
N LYS A 54 -18.53 0.16 3.23
CA LYS A 54 -19.76 0.72 3.80
C LYS A 54 -19.95 0.36 5.27
N GLU A 55 -19.48 -0.81 5.70
CA GLU A 55 -19.53 -1.23 7.10
C GLU A 55 -18.58 -0.40 7.98
N THR A 56 -17.61 0.29 7.39
CA THR A 56 -16.65 1.14 8.12
C THR A 56 -17.12 2.59 8.29
N ALA A 57 -18.15 3.02 7.55
CA ALA A 57 -18.56 4.43 7.46
C ALA A 57 -19.04 5.04 8.80
N GLY A 58 -19.52 4.20 9.71
CA GLY A 58 -19.98 4.64 11.04
C GLY A 58 -18.88 4.79 12.09
N TYR A 59 -17.64 4.44 11.76
CA TYR A 59 -16.53 4.47 12.72
C TYR A 59 -15.57 5.64 12.46
N PRO A 60 -14.93 6.17 13.53
CA PRO A 60 -13.90 7.19 13.38
C PRO A 60 -12.76 6.69 12.47
N GLN A 61 -12.40 7.46 11.44
CA GLN A 61 -11.37 7.10 10.48
C GLN A 61 -10.07 7.84 10.76
N ILE A 62 -8.98 7.10 10.79
CA ILE A 62 -7.63 7.62 10.79
C ILE A 62 -7.12 7.53 9.34
N MET A 63 -6.68 8.62 8.77
CA MET A 63 -6.24 8.67 7.37
C MET A 63 -4.79 9.08 7.25
N PHE A 64 -4.21 8.83 6.10
CA PHE A 64 -2.92 9.44 5.76
C PHE A 64 -3.05 10.97 5.69
N SER A 65 -1.97 11.67 5.98
CA SER A 65 -1.91 13.13 5.81
C SER A 65 -2.03 13.48 4.31
N LYS A 66 -2.41 14.73 4.02
CA LYS A 66 -2.57 15.20 2.63
C LYS A 66 -1.28 15.20 1.82
N THR A 67 -0.14 15.17 2.48
CA THR A 67 1.20 15.10 1.90
C THR A 67 1.62 13.69 1.53
N SER A 68 0.95 12.66 2.06
CA SER A 68 1.24 11.26 1.77
C SER A 68 0.63 10.83 0.44
N GLY A 69 1.41 10.11 -0.38
CA GLY A 69 0.91 9.48 -1.61
C GLY A 69 -0.22 8.46 -1.37
N PHE A 70 -0.28 7.85 -0.20
CA PHE A 70 -1.36 6.94 0.18
C PHE A 70 -2.69 7.64 0.48
N ARG A 71 -2.67 8.94 0.72
CA ARG A 71 -3.91 9.71 0.95
C ARG A 71 -4.83 9.70 -0.27
N THR A 72 -4.27 9.94 -1.45
CA THR A 72 -5.03 9.90 -2.71
C THR A 72 -5.67 8.54 -2.91
N LEU A 73 -4.93 7.46 -2.65
CA LEU A 73 -5.46 6.10 -2.72
C LEU A 73 -6.64 5.90 -1.75
N GLN A 74 -6.51 6.31 -0.49
CA GLN A 74 -7.61 6.20 0.48
C GLN A 74 -8.86 6.98 0.03
N GLU A 75 -8.68 8.20 -0.46
CA GLU A 75 -9.79 9.03 -0.94
C GLU A 75 -10.49 8.42 -2.15
N GLN A 76 -9.73 7.86 -3.09
CA GLN A 76 -10.29 7.17 -4.27
C GLN A 76 -11.11 5.94 -3.86
N ILE A 77 -10.58 5.10 -2.97
CA ILE A 77 -11.25 3.89 -2.48
C ILE A 77 -12.60 4.24 -1.83
N PHE A 78 -12.64 5.28 -1.00
CA PHE A 78 -13.88 5.72 -0.37
C PHE A 78 -14.84 6.37 -1.36
N ALA A 79 -14.32 7.16 -2.31
CA ALA A 79 -15.12 7.84 -3.32
C ALA A 79 -15.85 6.86 -4.27
N GLU A 80 -15.19 5.77 -4.67
CA GLU A 80 -15.79 4.72 -5.51
C GLU A 80 -16.99 4.05 -4.83
N GLU A 81 -16.96 3.92 -3.51
CA GLU A 81 -18.09 3.40 -2.72
C GLU A 81 -19.10 4.47 -2.32
N GLY A 82 -18.89 5.72 -2.75
CA GLY A 82 -19.74 6.87 -2.42
C GLY A 82 -19.67 7.28 -0.95
N ILE A 83 -18.60 6.92 -0.25
CA ILE A 83 -18.43 7.20 1.18
C ILE A 83 -17.64 8.50 1.35
N LYS A 84 -18.23 9.44 2.09
CA LYS A 84 -17.54 10.67 2.51
C LYS A 84 -16.94 10.45 3.90
N VAL A 85 -15.62 10.49 3.98
CA VAL A 85 -14.89 10.33 5.24
C VAL A 85 -14.46 11.69 5.78
N LYS A 86 -14.76 11.91 7.05
CA LYS A 86 -14.16 13.01 7.83
C LYS A 86 -13.18 12.39 8.82
N PRO A 87 -11.86 12.51 8.59
CA PRO A 87 -10.89 11.89 9.46
C PRO A 87 -10.91 12.55 10.85
N VAL A 88 -10.79 11.73 11.89
CA VAL A 88 -10.58 12.22 13.27
C VAL A 88 -9.11 12.51 13.54
N CYS A 89 -8.23 11.86 12.80
CA CYS A 89 -6.79 12.01 12.90
C CYS A 89 -6.13 11.73 11.55
N ALA A 90 -4.94 12.28 11.33
CA ALA A 90 -4.13 12.00 10.15
C ALA A 90 -2.65 11.90 10.53
N ALA A 91 -1.92 10.99 9.86
CA ALA A 91 -0.48 10.82 10.01
C ALA A 91 0.17 10.45 8.68
N GLU A 92 1.48 10.56 8.57
CA GLU A 92 2.21 10.26 7.33
C GLU A 92 2.60 8.79 7.24
N GLU A 93 2.96 8.17 8.36
CA GLU A 93 3.53 6.85 8.42
C GLU A 93 2.50 5.79 8.84
N ILE A 94 2.56 4.62 8.20
CA ILE A 94 1.69 3.47 8.53
C ILE A 94 1.85 3.06 9.99
N GLU A 95 3.07 3.08 10.53
CA GLU A 95 3.35 2.73 11.92
C GLU A 95 2.60 3.63 12.88
N VAL A 96 2.60 4.94 12.63
CA VAL A 96 1.89 5.92 13.46
C VAL A 96 0.38 5.70 13.37
N ILE A 97 -0.16 5.50 12.16
CA ILE A 97 -1.57 5.20 11.96
C ILE A 97 -1.96 3.94 12.71
N THR A 98 -1.17 2.88 12.57
CA THR A 98 -1.45 1.59 13.22
C THR A 98 -1.35 1.68 14.73
N GLY A 99 -0.40 2.45 15.26
CA GLY A 99 -0.29 2.75 16.69
C GLY A 99 -1.51 3.52 17.22
N LEU A 100 -2.04 4.47 16.47
CA LEU A 100 -3.27 5.18 16.83
C LEU A 100 -4.47 4.24 16.82
N VAL A 101 -4.58 3.33 15.83
CA VAL A 101 -5.62 2.29 15.81
C VAL A 101 -5.50 1.38 17.02
N GLU A 102 -4.30 0.87 17.33
CA GLU A 102 -4.04 0.02 18.49
C GLU A 102 -4.54 0.63 19.80
N ASN A 103 -4.37 1.95 19.93
CA ASN A 103 -4.80 2.71 21.10
C ASN A 103 -6.26 3.20 21.04
N GLY A 104 -7.06 2.74 20.07
CA GLY A 104 -8.50 2.96 20.02
C GLY A 104 -8.93 4.35 19.54
N PHE A 105 -8.07 5.13 18.89
CA PHE A 105 -8.42 6.45 18.33
C PHE A 105 -9.40 6.35 17.14
N GLY A 106 -9.46 5.19 16.51
CA GLY A 106 -10.31 4.93 15.37
C GLY A 106 -9.87 3.69 14.60
N ILE A 107 -10.36 3.55 13.38
CA ILE A 107 -9.97 2.51 12.44
C ILE A 107 -9.29 3.14 11.23
N SER A 108 -8.60 2.36 10.41
CA SER A 108 -8.01 2.87 9.18
C SER A 108 -8.20 1.90 8.02
N VAL A 109 -8.33 2.44 6.81
CA VAL A 109 -8.31 1.68 5.55
C VAL A 109 -7.00 1.98 4.85
N LEU A 110 -6.16 0.98 4.65
CA LEU A 110 -4.82 1.18 4.11
C LEU A 110 -4.33 -0.04 3.32
N PRO A 111 -3.32 0.13 2.45
CA PRO A 111 -2.63 -0.99 1.84
C PRO A 111 -1.99 -1.85 2.92
N TYR A 112 -2.24 -3.17 2.88
CA TYR A 112 -1.62 -4.07 3.83
C TYR A 112 -0.11 -4.10 3.65
N MET A 113 0.61 -3.89 4.74
CA MET A 113 2.06 -4.03 4.86
C MET A 113 2.42 -4.83 6.10
N ASP A 114 3.50 -5.61 6.05
CA ASP A 114 3.90 -6.49 7.16
C ASP A 114 4.18 -5.73 8.46
N ILE A 115 4.54 -4.44 8.38
CA ILE A 115 4.76 -3.58 9.54
C ILE A 115 3.54 -3.52 10.46
N VAL A 116 2.32 -3.66 9.90
CA VAL A 116 1.06 -3.67 10.67
C VAL A 116 1.03 -4.83 11.67
N ARG A 117 1.72 -5.93 11.39
CA ARG A 117 1.82 -7.11 12.29
C ARG A 117 2.59 -6.85 13.58
N LEU A 118 3.38 -5.79 13.63
CA LEU A 118 4.12 -5.41 14.84
C LEU A 118 3.22 -4.77 15.90
N HIS A 119 1.99 -4.47 15.55
CA HIS A 119 0.99 -3.84 16.41
C HIS A 119 -0.12 -4.82 16.83
N ASN A 120 -0.73 -4.54 17.95
CA ASN A 120 -1.81 -5.36 18.51
C ASN A 120 -3.17 -5.00 17.88
N VAL A 121 -3.27 -5.16 16.57
CA VAL A 121 -4.45 -4.84 15.75
C VAL A 121 -4.94 -6.05 14.97
N VAL A 122 -6.13 -5.94 14.40
CA VAL A 122 -6.70 -6.92 13.46
C VAL A 122 -6.79 -6.29 12.08
N THR A 123 -6.36 -7.01 11.06
CA THR A 123 -6.45 -6.59 9.66
C THR A 123 -7.51 -7.41 8.94
N ILE A 124 -8.46 -6.74 8.30
CA ILE A 124 -9.59 -7.36 7.62
C ILE A 124 -9.53 -6.97 6.14
N PRO A 125 -9.36 -7.93 5.21
CA PRO A 125 -9.35 -7.64 3.79
C PRO A 125 -10.66 -7.00 3.31
N VAL A 126 -10.56 -5.93 2.54
CA VAL A 126 -11.73 -5.27 1.95
C VAL A 126 -12.26 -6.09 0.77
N LYS A 127 -13.60 -6.18 0.66
CA LYS A 127 -14.30 -6.76 -0.49
C LYS A 127 -14.29 -5.74 -1.63
N THR A 128 -13.24 -5.67 -2.40
CA THR A 128 -13.21 -4.80 -3.58
C THR A 128 -12.81 -5.58 -4.81
N SER A 129 -13.49 -5.34 -5.89
CA SER A 129 -13.12 -5.84 -7.22
C SER A 129 -12.14 -4.85 -7.86
N GLY A 130 -10.86 -4.93 -7.57
CA GLY A 130 -9.90 -4.15 -8.34
C GLY A 130 -8.74 -3.49 -7.58
N TRP A 131 -8.83 -3.34 -6.28
CA TRP A 131 -7.78 -2.72 -5.46
C TRP A 131 -6.74 -3.73 -4.95
N ASN A 132 -6.28 -4.62 -5.81
CA ASN A 132 -5.07 -5.38 -5.56
C ASN A 132 -3.90 -4.52 -6.05
N SER A 133 -3.35 -3.71 -5.19
CA SER A 133 -2.12 -2.99 -5.50
C SER A 133 -1.00 -4.02 -5.64
N LYS A 134 -0.49 -4.16 -6.85
CA LYS A 134 0.75 -4.90 -7.09
C LYS A 134 1.90 -3.93 -6.97
N PHE A 135 2.86 -4.26 -6.13
CA PHE A 135 4.12 -3.55 -6.10
C PHE A 135 5.13 -4.26 -6.99
N TYR A 136 5.88 -3.47 -7.72
CA TYR A 136 6.87 -3.95 -8.67
C TYR A 136 8.22 -3.32 -8.41
N ILE A 137 9.25 -4.09 -8.65
CA ILE A 137 10.56 -3.55 -8.97
C ILE A 137 10.57 -3.30 -10.46
N ALA A 138 10.94 -2.11 -10.85
CA ALA A 138 11.09 -1.69 -12.23
C ALA A 138 12.55 -1.38 -12.54
N ARG A 139 13.04 -1.77 -13.72
CA ARG A 139 14.33 -1.37 -14.25
C ARG A 139 14.29 -1.27 -15.77
N ARG A 140 15.30 -0.66 -16.35
CA ARG A 140 15.43 -0.68 -17.81
C ARG A 140 15.64 -2.10 -18.32
N LYS A 141 14.96 -2.43 -19.40
CA LYS A 141 15.10 -3.72 -20.09
C LYS A 141 16.42 -3.85 -20.80
N TYR A 142 16.89 -2.73 -21.37
CA TYR A 142 18.11 -2.65 -22.16
C TYR A 142 19.07 -1.65 -21.54
N GLY A 143 20.36 -1.84 -21.77
CA GLY A 143 21.42 -0.93 -21.33
C GLY A 143 22.51 -1.63 -20.50
N ILE A 144 23.51 -0.85 -20.12
CA ILE A 144 24.59 -1.29 -19.24
C ILE A 144 24.04 -1.33 -17.83
N ARG A 145 24.23 -2.43 -17.14
CA ARG A 145 23.83 -2.65 -15.74
C ARG A 145 25.04 -2.48 -14.83
N SER A 146 24.84 -1.83 -13.70
CA SER A 146 25.85 -1.76 -12.66
C SER A 146 25.98 -3.11 -11.93
N GLU A 147 27.14 -3.39 -11.36
CA GLU A 147 27.34 -4.60 -10.53
C GLU A 147 26.39 -4.60 -9.32
N GLN A 148 26.11 -3.42 -8.77
CA GLN A 148 25.19 -3.24 -7.65
C GLN A 148 23.75 -3.57 -8.03
N GLU A 149 23.31 -3.12 -9.21
CA GLU A 149 21.98 -3.46 -9.73
C GLU A 149 21.82 -4.98 -9.88
N GLU A 150 22.78 -5.63 -10.53
CA GLU A 150 22.72 -7.07 -10.76
C GLU A 150 22.78 -7.85 -9.44
N ALA A 151 23.64 -7.46 -8.50
CA ALA A 151 23.75 -8.08 -7.18
C ALA A 151 22.42 -7.97 -6.41
N PHE A 152 21.75 -6.81 -6.47
CA PHE A 152 20.44 -6.61 -5.86
C PHE A 152 19.40 -7.55 -6.47
N PHE A 153 19.33 -7.64 -7.81
CA PHE A 153 18.37 -8.52 -8.47
C PHE A 153 18.61 -10.01 -8.19
N GLN A 154 19.86 -10.45 -8.13
CA GLN A 154 20.19 -11.81 -7.77
C GLN A 154 19.77 -12.14 -6.34
N TYR A 155 20.04 -11.22 -5.39
CA TYR A 155 19.59 -11.36 -4.01
C TYR A 155 18.07 -11.42 -3.90
N TRP A 156 17.38 -10.52 -4.60
CA TRP A 156 15.93 -10.44 -4.59
C TRP A 156 15.28 -11.70 -5.17
N LYS A 157 15.74 -12.19 -6.34
CA LYS A 157 15.25 -13.43 -6.96
C LYS A 157 15.41 -14.63 -6.03
N LYS A 158 16.54 -14.73 -5.35
CA LYS A 158 16.82 -15.84 -4.40
C LYS A 158 15.85 -15.87 -3.21
N LYS A 159 15.30 -14.72 -2.83
CA LYS A 159 14.35 -14.62 -1.70
C LYS A 159 12.88 -14.81 -2.08
N HIS A 160 12.52 -14.63 -3.36
CA HIS A 160 11.12 -14.57 -3.80
C HIS A 160 10.77 -15.66 -4.83
N HIS A 161 11.72 -16.56 -5.09
CA HIS A 161 11.56 -17.82 -5.80
C HIS A 161 12.05 -18.97 -4.92
#